data_ddc9747e3d48cf41cfeb5d9fb5ed99c8
#
_entry.id   ddc9747e3d48cf41cfeb5d9fb5ed99c8
#
_cell.length_a   1.000
_cell.length_b   1.000
_cell.length_c   1.000
_cell.angle_alpha   90.00
_cell.angle_beta   90.00
_cell.angle_gamma   90.00
#
_symmetry.space_group_name_H-M   'P 1'
#
loop_
_entity.id
_entity.type
_entity.pdbx_description
1 polymer ?
#
loop_
_entity_poly.entity_id
_entity_poly.type
_entity_poly.pdbx_seq_one_letter_code
_entity_poly.pdbx_strand_id
1 'polypeptide(L)'
;EREHPDVLLWVTPDLAIIEVEAHSLEISELAANVKKARWVGQANQLSMRHGHQWQIIEEACKATVKPSVLEERWQPSELPKLEFDLTDSTHRASALIQQRRSAQAFDGSGRLSESAFYQMLDLLLTRPKVAPMDTIPWASKVHLLLFVHRVENVEPGLYLFLRQASSLSLFQAKMKADFDWQKPEGCPEHLALYHLQSGDARS
;
A
#
# COMPACT_ATOMS: atom_id res chain seq x y z
N GLU A 1 -16.45 11.54 19.57
CA GLU A 1 -15.53 11.56 18.43
C GLU A 1 -16.33 11.86 17.17
N ARG A 2 -15.86 12.80 16.39
CA ARG A 2 -16.43 13.03 15.05
C ARG A 2 -15.77 12.02 14.11
N GLU A 3 -16.60 11.29 13.37
CA GLU A 3 -16.10 10.50 12.26
C GLU A 3 -15.70 11.44 11.12
N HIS A 4 -14.53 11.19 10.54
CA HIS A 4 -14.03 11.93 9.40
C HIS A 4 -14.11 11.04 8.16
N PRO A 5 -14.49 11.58 6.98
CA PRO A 5 -14.44 10.80 5.75
C PRO A 5 -12.99 10.50 5.38
N ASP A 6 -12.68 9.22 5.24
CA ASP A 6 -11.33 8.77 4.92
C ASP A 6 -11.06 8.79 3.41
N VAL A 7 -12.09 8.53 2.61
CA VAL A 7 -11.97 8.42 1.16
C VAL A 7 -13.23 8.92 0.48
N LEU A 8 -13.06 9.66 -0.61
CA LEU A 8 -14.10 9.97 -1.58
C LEU A 8 -13.87 9.11 -2.82
N LEU A 9 -14.85 8.27 -3.16
CA LEU A 9 -14.82 7.43 -4.35
C LEU A 9 -15.81 7.98 -5.39
N TRP A 10 -15.33 8.20 -6.59
CA TRP A 10 -16.17 8.45 -7.74
C TRP A 10 -16.25 7.19 -8.59
N VAL A 11 -17.45 6.66 -8.73
CA VAL A 11 -17.71 5.48 -9.56
C VAL A 11 -18.40 5.92 -10.84
N THR A 12 -17.78 5.65 -11.98
CA THR A 12 -18.33 5.93 -13.31
C THR A 12 -18.40 4.65 -14.12
N PRO A 13 -19.50 4.40 -14.86
CA PRO A 13 -19.61 3.25 -15.75
C PRO A 13 -18.83 3.42 -17.05
N ASP A 14 -18.37 4.64 -17.36
CA ASP A 14 -17.70 4.96 -18.61
C ASP A 14 -16.20 5.20 -18.38
N LEU A 15 -15.37 4.30 -18.91
CA LEU A 15 -13.91 4.38 -18.85
C LEU A 15 -13.33 5.53 -19.70
N ALA A 16 -14.09 6.07 -20.65
CA ALA A 16 -13.63 7.16 -21.50
C ALA A 16 -13.52 8.51 -20.76
N ILE A 17 -14.09 8.62 -19.57
CA ILE A 17 -14.08 9.86 -18.77
C ILE A 17 -12.85 9.95 -17.86
N ILE A 18 -11.98 8.94 -17.83
CA ILE A 18 -10.80 8.91 -16.94
C ILE A 18 -9.67 9.86 -17.42
N GLU A 19 -9.78 10.46 -18.58
CA GLU A 19 -8.94 11.60 -19.00
C GLU A 19 -9.45 12.96 -18.43
N VAL A 20 -10.15 12.95 -17.32
CA VAL A 20 -10.32 14.19 -16.57
C VAL A 20 -8.92 14.53 -16.05
N GLU A 21 -8.26 15.44 -16.76
CA GLU A 21 -7.19 16.21 -16.16
C GLU A 21 -7.67 16.57 -14.76
N ALA A 22 -6.88 16.22 -13.75
CA ALA A 22 -7.14 16.60 -12.38
C ALA A 22 -7.01 18.14 -12.26
N HIS A 23 -7.90 18.82 -12.94
CA HIS A 23 -8.18 20.22 -12.68
C HIS A 23 -8.62 20.25 -11.22
N SER A 24 -7.96 21.06 -10.45
CA SER A 24 -8.22 21.33 -9.06
C SER A 24 -9.74 21.30 -8.84
N LEU A 25 -10.26 20.16 -8.34
CA LEU A 25 -11.61 20.12 -7.81
C LEU A 25 -11.62 21.21 -6.74
N GLU A 26 -12.27 22.32 -7.00
CA GLU A 26 -12.46 23.35 -6.02
C GLU A 26 -13.16 22.71 -4.84
N ILE A 27 -12.42 22.46 -3.77
CA ILE A 27 -12.92 21.77 -2.56
C ILE A 27 -14.18 22.50 -2.04
N SER A 28 -14.24 23.81 -2.21
CA SER A 28 -15.40 24.65 -1.91
C SER A 28 -16.64 24.25 -2.70
N GLU A 29 -16.51 23.99 -3.99
CA GLU A 29 -17.61 23.59 -4.86
C GLU A 29 -18.05 22.15 -4.54
N LEU A 30 -17.07 21.24 -4.34
CA LEU A 30 -17.34 19.89 -3.90
C LEU A 30 -18.09 19.88 -2.57
N ALA A 31 -17.64 20.66 -1.58
CA ALA A 31 -18.28 20.76 -0.28
C ALA A 31 -19.72 21.33 -0.38
N ALA A 32 -19.95 22.28 -1.29
CA ALA A 32 -21.29 22.82 -1.55
C ALA A 32 -22.22 21.77 -2.16
N ASN A 33 -21.72 20.96 -3.08
CA ASN A 33 -22.47 19.87 -3.72
C ASN A 33 -22.77 18.73 -2.74
N VAL A 34 -21.79 18.36 -1.91
CA VAL A 34 -21.94 17.35 -0.85
C VAL A 34 -23.01 17.76 0.15
N LYS A 35 -23.10 19.05 0.53
CA LYS A 35 -24.16 19.57 1.42
C LYS A 35 -25.57 19.47 0.82
N LYS A 36 -25.69 19.53 -0.51
CA LYS A 36 -26.98 19.42 -1.24
C LYS A 36 -27.33 17.96 -1.57
N ALA A 37 -26.39 17.04 -1.44
CA ALA A 37 -26.60 15.64 -1.79
C ALA A 37 -27.63 14.98 -0.87
N ARG A 38 -28.39 14.04 -1.43
CA ARG A 38 -29.27 13.17 -0.62
C ARG A 38 -28.43 12.07 -0.01
N TRP A 39 -28.26 12.12 1.29
CA TRP A 39 -27.58 11.09 2.05
C TRP A 39 -28.50 9.90 2.30
N VAL A 40 -27.99 8.68 2.09
CA VAL A 40 -28.71 7.44 2.30
C VAL A 40 -27.85 6.51 3.14
N GLY A 41 -28.45 5.89 4.13
CA GLY A 41 -27.79 5.00 5.07
C GLY A 41 -27.55 5.66 6.43
N GLN A 42 -27.05 4.88 7.34
CA GLN A 42 -26.67 5.29 8.68
C GLN A 42 -25.29 4.74 9.00
N ALA A 43 -24.43 5.57 9.56
CA ALA A 43 -23.10 5.15 9.95
C ALA A 43 -23.17 4.04 11.02
N ASN A 44 -22.31 3.04 10.89
CA ASN A 44 -22.18 2.00 11.88
C ASN A 44 -21.56 2.57 13.16
N GLN A 45 -22.16 2.29 14.29
CA GLN A 45 -21.56 2.60 15.57
C GLN A 45 -20.45 1.57 15.85
N LEU A 46 -19.19 1.99 15.77
CA LEU A 46 -18.02 1.11 15.95
C LEU A 46 -17.83 0.70 17.43
N SER A 47 -18.30 1.51 18.37
CA SER A 47 -18.20 1.19 19.78
C SER A 47 -19.45 1.66 20.55
N MET A 48 -19.97 0.77 21.39
CA MET A 48 -21.09 1.09 22.29
C MET A 48 -20.68 2.02 23.43
N ARG A 49 -19.40 2.11 23.72
CA ARG A 49 -18.84 2.94 24.80
C ARG A 49 -17.60 3.66 24.29
N HIS A 50 -17.66 4.98 24.23
CA HIS A 50 -16.49 5.82 24.02
C HIS A 50 -15.75 5.97 25.35
N GLY A 51 -14.85 5.03 25.62
CA GLY A 51 -14.09 5.03 26.89
C GLY A 51 -12.94 6.03 26.92
N HIS A 52 -12.54 6.58 25.77
CA HIS A 52 -11.41 7.49 25.67
C HIS A 52 -11.59 8.49 24.53
N GLN A 53 -11.36 9.78 24.82
CA GLN A 53 -11.30 10.81 23.78
C GLN A 53 -9.83 11.04 23.40
N TRP A 54 -9.52 10.78 22.13
CA TRP A 54 -8.19 11.00 21.59
C TRP A 54 -8.08 12.40 20.98
N GLN A 55 -7.76 13.40 21.79
CA GLN A 55 -7.57 14.78 21.31
C GLN A 55 -6.54 14.89 20.20
N ILE A 56 -5.51 14.01 20.22
CA ILE A 56 -4.47 13.95 19.20
C ILE A 56 -5.03 13.70 17.78
N ILE A 57 -6.18 13.04 17.66
CA ILE A 57 -6.83 12.80 16.35
C ILE A 57 -7.28 14.13 15.75
N GLU A 58 -7.90 15.00 16.53
CA GLU A 58 -8.33 16.32 16.07
C GLU A 58 -7.13 17.23 15.69
N GLU A 59 -6.06 17.14 16.44
CA GLU A 59 -4.81 17.86 16.16
C GLU A 59 -4.16 17.35 14.87
N ALA A 60 -4.08 16.04 14.70
CA ALA A 60 -3.56 15.41 13.50
C ALA A 60 -4.43 15.77 12.27
N CYS A 61 -5.75 15.71 12.39
CA CYS A 61 -6.67 16.10 11.32
C CYS A 61 -6.43 17.56 10.88
N LYS A 62 -6.25 18.47 11.82
CA LYS A 62 -5.94 19.88 11.49
C LYS A 62 -4.57 20.03 10.84
N ALA A 63 -3.56 19.31 11.36
CA ALA A 63 -2.19 19.39 10.85
C ALA A 63 -2.03 18.75 9.45
N THR A 64 -2.90 17.81 9.10
CA THR A 64 -2.86 17.11 7.80
C THR A 64 -3.76 17.74 6.73
N VAL A 65 -4.43 18.85 7.03
CA VAL A 65 -5.16 19.61 6.01
C VAL A 65 -4.17 20.11 4.96
N LYS A 66 -4.26 19.58 3.76
CA LYS A 66 -3.38 19.98 2.65
C LYS A 66 -3.74 21.39 2.21
N PRO A 67 -2.78 22.33 2.17
CA PRO A 67 -3.02 23.65 1.57
C PRO A 67 -3.28 23.51 0.06
N SER A 68 -4.01 24.44 -0.52
CA SER A 68 -4.22 24.51 -1.97
C SER A 68 -2.91 24.90 -2.66
N VAL A 69 -2.13 23.90 -3.03
CA VAL A 69 -0.86 24.07 -3.74
C VAL A 69 -0.92 23.27 -5.02
N LEU A 70 -0.53 23.87 -6.14
CA LEU A 70 -0.28 23.15 -7.38
C LEU A 70 0.97 22.29 -7.13
N GLU A 71 0.78 20.99 -7.04
CA GLU A 71 1.90 20.05 -6.98
C GLU A 71 2.15 19.46 -8.36
N GLU A 72 3.42 19.36 -8.71
CA GLU A 72 3.81 18.53 -9.85
C GLU A 72 3.40 17.09 -9.59
N ARG A 73 2.71 16.50 -10.57
CA ARG A 73 2.32 15.10 -10.48
C ARG A 73 3.56 14.24 -10.47
N TRP A 74 3.77 13.52 -9.37
CA TRP A 74 4.86 12.56 -9.27
C TRP A 74 4.73 11.50 -10.37
N GLN A 75 5.85 11.18 -11.02
CA GLN A 75 5.93 10.11 -12.00
C GLN A 75 6.72 8.94 -11.41
N PRO A 76 6.20 7.71 -11.45
CA PRO A 76 6.94 6.54 -11.01
C PRO A 76 8.14 6.31 -11.95
N SER A 77 9.21 5.71 -11.40
CA SER A 77 10.31 5.22 -12.20
C SER A 77 9.86 4.15 -13.19
N GLU A 78 10.49 4.08 -14.34
CA GLU A 78 10.26 2.97 -15.27
C GLU A 78 10.65 1.65 -14.61
N LEU A 79 9.74 0.69 -14.68
CA LEU A 79 9.91 -0.66 -14.16
C LEU A 79 9.72 -1.65 -15.31
N PRO A 80 10.35 -2.83 -15.26
CA PRO A 80 10.06 -3.92 -16.18
C PRO A 80 8.57 -4.22 -16.23
N LYS A 81 8.10 -4.72 -17.37
CA LYS A 81 6.73 -5.24 -17.45
C LYS A 81 6.56 -6.39 -16.48
N LEU A 82 5.35 -6.51 -15.91
CA LEU A 82 5.00 -7.69 -15.12
C LEU A 82 5.12 -8.94 -16.02
N GLU A 83 5.81 -9.96 -15.53
CA GLU A 83 6.01 -11.23 -16.26
C GLU A 83 4.78 -12.13 -16.28
N PHE A 84 3.72 -11.75 -15.58
CA PHE A 84 2.48 -12.50 -15.48
C PHE A 84 1.28 -11.65 -15.90
N ASP A 85 0.31 -12.29 -16.50
CA ASP A 85 -0.92 -11.64 -16.91
C ASP A 85 -1.88 -11.54 -15.70
N LEU A 86 -2.13 -10.31 -15.25
CA LEU A 86 -3.11 -10.04 -14.20
C LEU A 86 -4.55 -10.35 -14.62
N THR A 87 -4.80 -10.50 -15.92
CA THR A 87 -6.13 -10.80 -16.47
C THR A 87 -6.46 -12.29 -16.50
N ASP A 88 -5.46 -13.16 -16.36
CA ASP A 88 -5.64 -14.63 -16.39
C ASP A 88 -6.21 -15.20 -15.07
N SER A 89 -6.72 -14.37 -14.21
CA SER A 89 -7.36 -14.81 -12.99
C SER A 89 -8.76 -15.33 -13.26
N THR A 90 -9.01 -16.60 -12.92
CA THR A 90 -10.35 -17.22 -12.94
C THR A 90 -11.25 -16.67 -11.83
N HIS A 91 -10.70 -15.92 -10.88
CA HIS A 91 -11.42 -15.40 -9.73
C HIS A 91 -11.88 -13.96 -9.95
N ARG A 92 -13.16 -13.71 -9.67
CA ARG A 92 -13.67 -12.33 -9.66
C ARG A 92 -13.14 -11.57 -8.46
N ALA A 93 -12.68 -10.33 -8.66
CA ALA A 93 -12.18 -9.49 -7.59
C ALA A 93 -13.20 -9.34 -6.43
N SER A 94 -14.48 -9.19 -6.74
CA SER A 94 -15.56 -9.12 -5.75
C SER A 94 -15.63 -10.38 -4.87
N ALA A 95 -15.45 -11.56 -5.45
CA ALA A 95 -15.46 -12.81 -4.70
C ALA A 95 -14.25 -12.91 -3.77
N LEU A 96 -13.06 -12.54 -4.26
CA LEU A 96 -11.84 -12.51 -3.44
C LEU A 96 -11.97 -11.54 -2.26
N ILE A 97 -12.48 -10.34 -2.50
CA ILE A 97 -12.70 -9.33 -1.45
C ILE A 97 -13.66 -9.86 -0.38
N GLN A 98 -14.77 -10.50 -0.80
CA GLN A 98 -15.77 -11.02 0.12
C GLN A 98 -15.32 -12.27 0.89
N GLN A 99 -14.49 -13.11 0.26
CA GLN A 99 -13.99 -14.34 0.87
C GLN A 99 -12.79 -14.12 1.80
N ARG A 100 -12.02 -13.05 1.58
CA ARG A 100 -10.82 -12.80 2.37
C ARG A 100 -11.14 -12.71 3.86
N ARG A 101 -10.35 -13.42 4.65
CA ARG A 101 -10.35 -13.34 6.13
C ARG A 101 -8.93 -13.16 6.61
N SER A 102 -8.78 -12.57 7.78
CA SER A 102 -7.50 -12.58 8.49
C SER A 102 -7.22 -13.97 9.02
N ALA A 103 -6.02 -14.48 8.75
CA ALA A 103 -5.59 -15.75 9.31
C ALA A 103 -5.38 -15.59 10.81
N GLN A 104 -5.97 -16.49 11.60
CA GLN A 104 -5.83 -16.51 13.05
C GLN A 104 -4.91 -17.64 13.53
N ALA A 105 -4.74 -18.67 12.71
CA ALA A 105 -3.87 -19.80 12.99
C ALA A 105 -3.19 -20.27 11.70
N PHE A 106 -1.93 -20.70 11.84
CA PHE A 106 -1.14 -21.23 10.76
C PHE A 106 -0.70 -22.64 11.12
N ASP A 107 -0.82 -23.60 10.20
CA ASP A 107 -0.41 -24.99 10.40
C ASP A 107 1.10 -25.17 10.42
N GLY A 108 1.84 -24.16 10.01
CA GLY A 108 3.29 -24.19 9.97
C GLY A 108 3.89 -25.08 8.88
N SER A 109 3.10 -25.62 7.96
CA SER A 109 3.56 -26.55 6.90
C SER A 109 3.71 -25.90 5.52
N GLY A 110 2.88 -24.88 5.22
CA GLY A 110 2.87 -24.21 3.94
C GLY A 110 4.21 -23.53 3.60
N ARG A 111 4.58 -23.59 2.32
CA ARG A 111 5.74 -22.89 1.75
C ARG A 111 5.27 -21.99 0.61
N LEU A 112 5.93 -20.86 0.44
CA LEU A 112 5.75 -19.97 -0.69
C LEU A 112 6.90 -20.21 -1.68
N SER A 113 6.59 -20.34 -2.97
CA SER A 113 7.65 -20.40 -3.97
C SER A 113 8.39 -19.08 -4.08
N GLU A 114 9.65 -19.13 -4.42
CA GLU A 114 10.49 -17.94 -4.65
C GLU A 114 9.86 -16.98 -5.66
N SER A 115 9.36 -17.51 -6.79
CA SER A 115 8.72 -16.72 -7.83
C SER A 115 7.47 -16.00 -7.33
N ALA A 116 6.61 -16.68 -6.58
CA ALA A 116 5.41 -16.06 -6.00
C ALA A 116 5.76 -14.97 -4.98
N PHE A 117 6.82 -15.18 -4.19
CA PHE A 117 7.31 -14.19 -3.23
C PHE A 117 7.75 -12.90 -3.93
N TYR A 118 8.61 -13.01 -4.95
CA TYR A 118 9.06 -11.83 -5.69
C TYR A 118 7.93 -11.17 -6.50
N GLN A 119 7.01 -11.94 -7.07
CA GLN A 119 5.81 -11.40 -7.74
C GLN A 119 4.95 -10.58 -6.78
N MET A 120 4.72 -11.07 -5.57
CA MET A 120 3.96 -10.33 -4.55
C MET A 120 4.62 -8.98 -4.22
N LEU A 121 5.95 -8.96 -4.08
CA LEU A 121 6.69 -7.71 -3.84
C LEU A 121 6.64 -6.77 -5.04
N ASP A 122 6.76 -7.32 -6.25
CA ASP A 122 6.74 -6.55 -7.48
C ASP A 122 5.39 -5.84 -7.71
N LEU A 123 4.28 -6.49 -7.35
CA LEU A 123 2.93 -5.90 -7.40
C LEU A 123 2.74 -4.72 -6.44
N LEU A 124 3.59 -4.56 -5.44
CA LEU A 124 3.54 -3.42 -4.52
C LEU A 124 4.26 -2.18 -5.07
N LEU A 125 4.98 -2.31 -6.18
CA LEU A 125 5.62 -1.19 -6.85
C LEU A 125 4.61 -0.45 -7.73
N THR A 126 4.71 0.89 -7.75
CA THR A 126 3.80 1.71 -8.56
C THR A 126 4.19 1.65 -10.03
N ARG A 127 3.27 1.22 -10.87
CA ARG A 127 3.35 1.23 -12.34
C ARG A 127 2.16 1.95 -12.92
N PRO A 128 2.34 2.72 -13.99
CA PRO A 128 1.20 3.33 -14.69
C PRO A 128 0.19 2.29 -15.15
N LYS A 129 -1.08 2.53 -14.92
CA LYS A 129 -2.20 1.64 -15.31
C LYS A 129 -2.19 0.25 -14.67
N VAL A 130 -1.51 0.08 -13.56
CA VAL A 130 -1.50 -1.15 -12.74
C VAL A 130 -2.11 -0.87 -11.37
N ALA A 131 -3.38 -1.19 -11.24
CA ALA A 131 -4.11 -1.04 -9.98
C ALA A 131 -3.59 -2.03 -8.90
N PRO A 132 -3.71 -1.69 -7.62
CA PRO A 132 -4.24 -0.43 -7.07
C PRO A 132 -3.16 0.65 -6.88
N MET A 133 -1.89 0.35 -7.10
CA MET A 133 -0.77 1.24 -6.75
C MET A 133 -0.68 2.49 -7.64
N ASP A 134 -1.25 2.44 -8.85
CA ASP A 134 -1.32 3.58 -9.79
C ASP A 134 -2.26 4.70 -9.31
N THR A 135 -3.12 4.43 -8.34
CA THR A 135 -4.01 5.43 -7.73
C THR A 135 -3.28 6.36 -6.77
N ILE A 136 -2.05 6.02 -6.38
CA ILE A 136 -1.25 6.82 -5.44
C ILE A 136 -0.47 7.90 -6.23
N PRO A 137 -0.79 9.20 -6.06
CA PRO A 137 -0.21 10.27 -6.87
C PRO A 137 1.15 10.78 -6.36
N TRP A 138 1.75 10.11 -5.40
CA TRP A 138 3.05 10.47 -4.81
C TRP A 138 3.96 9.26 -4.64
N ALA A 139 5.24 9.50 -4.44
CA ALA A 139 6.23 8.46 -4.16
C ALA A 139 5.90 7.69 -2.89
N SER A 140 6.10 6.37 -2.93
CA SER A 140 5.82 5.49 -1.79
C SER A 140 6.64 5.88 -0.56
N LYS A 141 5.97 6.18 0.54
CA LYS A 141 6.59 6.54 1.84
C LYS A 141 6.61 5.36 2.82
N VAL A 142 5.81 4.34 2.55
CA VAL A 142 5.72 3.13 3.39
C VAL A 142 6.54 2.02 2.75
N HIS A 143 7.45 1.45 3.52
CA HIS A 143 8.31 0.32 3.15
C HIS A 143 7.94 -0.89 4.00
N LEU A 144 8.42 -2.07 3.64
CA LEU A 144 8.08 -3.30 4.33
C LEU A 144 9.30 -3.89 5.02
N LEU A 145 9.16 -4.16 6.31
CA LEU A 145 10.06 -5.01 7.05
C LEU A 145 9.45 -6.41 7.10
N LEU A 146 10.15 -7.41 6.61
CA LEU A 146 9.62 -8.75 6.38
C LEU A 146 10.38 -9.76 7.23
N PHE A 147 9.65 -10.58 7.97
CA PHE A 147 10.15 -11.78 8.61
C PHE A 147 9.92 -12.97 7.70
N VAL A 148 10.93 -13.38 6.96
CA VAL A 148 10.86 -14.47 5.99
C VAL A 148 11.22 -15.79 6.67
N HIS A 149 10.34 -16.78 6.58
CA HIS A 149 10.55 -18.07 7.23
C HIS A 149 10.53 -19.26 6.29
N ARG A 150 9.58 -19.28 5.33
CA ARG A 150 9.29 -20.44 4.51
C ARG A 150 9.07 -20.05 3.05
N VAL A 151 10.01 -19.33 2.49
CA VAL A 151 10.09 -19.10 1.04
C VAL A 151 11.17 -20.04 0.50
N GLU A 152 10.83 -20.76 -0.57
CA GLU A 152 11.77 -21.67 -1.22
C GLU A 152 12.95 -20.88 -1.78
N ASN A 153 14.17 -21.40 -1.62
CA ASN A 153 15.42 -20.79 -2.08
C ASN A 153 15.72 -19.38 -1.52
N VAL A 154 14.97 -18.91 -0.55
CA VAL A 154 15.23 -17.64 0.13
C VAL A 154 15.61 -17.94 1.58
N GLU A 155 16.73 -17.41 2.03
CA GLU A 155 17.24 -17.64 3.38
C GLU A 155 16.24 -17.09 4.42
N PRO A 156 15.91 -17.84 5.49
CA PRO A 156 15.10 -17.33 6.58
C PRO A 156 15.78 -16.18 7.31
N GLY A 157 15.05 -15.08 7.51
CA GLY A 157 15.66 -13.91 8.13
C GLY A 157 14.76 -12.68 8.12
N LEU A 158 15.38 -11.58 8.48
CA LEU A 158 14.81 -10.25 8.45
C LEU A 158 15.19 -9.56 7.14
N TYR A 159 14.21 -9.02 6.44
CA TYR A 159 14.39 -8.33 5.18
C TYR A 159 13.74 -6.95 5.19
N LEU A 160 14.33 -6.02 4.46
CA LEU A 160 13.73 -4.73 4.16
C LEU A 160 13.43 -4.63 2.67
N PHE A 161 12.16 -4.40 2.33
CA PHE A 161 11.73 -4.09 0.97
C PHE A 161 11.42 -2.61 0.84
N LEU A 162 12.21 -1.91 0.04
CA LEU A 162 12.03 -0.50 -0.25
C LEU A 162 11.18 -0.32 -1.50
N ARG A 163 9.95 0.17 -1.33
CA ARG A 163 9.09 0.53 -2.45
C ARG A 163 9.56 1.79 -3.19
N GLN A 164 10.47 2.53 -2.57
CA GLN A 164 11.21 3.66 -3.14
C GLN A 164 12.70 3.38 -2.95
N ALA A 165 13.38 2.89 -3.99
CA ALA A 165 14.78 2.46 -3.90
C ALA A 165 15.74 3.58 -3.46
N SER A 166 15.45 4.84 -3.83
CA SER A 166 16.26 6.00 -3.40
C SER A 166 16.29 6.23 -1.89
N SER A 167 15.44 5.55 -1.12
CA SER A 167 15.44 5.63 0.35
C SER A 167 16.52 4.80 1.01
N LEU A 168 17.29 3.98 0.26
CA LEU A 168 18.27 3.04 0.82
C LEU A 168 19.28 3.71 1.76
N SER A 169 19.92 4.77 1.29
CA SER A 169 20.93 5.47 2.10
C SER A 169 20.39 6.05 3.40
N LEU A 170 19.13 6.50 3.38
CA LEU A 170 18.45 6.97 4.59
C LEU A 170 18.28 5.86 5.61
N PHE A 171 17.81 4.68 5.15
CA PHE A 171 17.63 3.53 6.03
C PHE A 171 18.95 3.01 6.57
N GLN A 172 19.97 2.88 5.73
CA GLN A 172 21.33 2.49 6.17
C GLN A 172 21.90 3.41 7.24
N ALA A 173 21.65 4.71 7.12
CA ALA A 173 22.14 5.69 8.10
C ALA A 173 21.36 5.70 9.43
N LYS A 174 20.13 5.15 9.46
CA LYS A 174 19.23 5.22 10.62
C LYS A 174 18.99 3.89 11.30
N MET A 175 19.27 2.78 10.65
CA MET A 175 19.12 1.43 11.19
C MET A 175 20.44 0.96 11.83
N LYS A 176 20.44 -0.25 12.42
CA LYS A 176 21.62 -0.81 13.05
C LYS A 176 22.77 -0.98 12.07
N ALA A 177 23.97 -0.65 12.51
CA ALA A 177 25.18 -0.70 11.68
C ALA A 177 25.63 -2.13 11.34
N ASP A 178 25.18 -3.13 12.09
CA ASP A 178 25.53 -4.55 11.96
C ASP A 178 24.57 -5.32 11.01
N PHE A 179 23.65 -4.66 10.35
CA PHE A 179 22.83 -5.29 9.32
C PHE A 179 23.63 -5.54 8.03
N ASP A 180 23.36 -6.68 7.38
CA ASP A 180 24.14 -7.15 6.22
C ASP A 180 23.88 -6.37 4.93
N TRP A 181 22.67 -5.87 4.73
CA TRP A 181 22.24 -5.13 3.53
C TRP A 181 22.52 -5.85 2.22
N GLN A 182 22.48 -7.18 2.23
CA GLN A 182 22.76 -7.98 1.04
C GLN A 182 21.50 -8.18 0.21
N LYS A 183 21.65 -8.10 -1.10
CA LYS A 183 20.57 -8.47 -2.02
C LYS A 183 20.49 -10.00 -2.08
N PRO A 184 19.28 -10.60 -1.91
CA PRO A 184 19.13 -12.04 -2.00
C PRO A 184 19.52 -12.56 -3.38
N GLU A 185 20.12 -13.74 -3.42
CA GLU A 185 20.39 -14.45 -4.67
C GLU A 185 19.05 -14.73 -5.40
N GLY A 186 19.02 -14.62 -6.72
CA GLY A 186 17.79 -14.79 -7.51
C GLY A 186 16.79 -13.61 -7.45
N CYS A 187 17.01 -12.62 -6.56
CA CYS A 187 16.13 -11.48 -6.47
C CYS A 187 16.21 -10.61 -7.75
N PRO A 188 15.07 -10.30 -8.41
CA PRO A 188 15.04 -9.42 -9.56
C PRO A 188 15.74 -8.08 -9.29
N GLU A 189 16.48 -7.57 -10.26
CA GLU A 189 17.32 -6.36 -10.07
C GLU A 189 16.52 -5.13 -9.68
N HIS A 190 15.33 -4.97 -10.21
CA HIS A 190 14.46 -3.84 -9.95
C HIS A 190 13.80 -3.85 -8.56
N LEU A 191 13.81 -4.99 -7.86
CA LEU A 191 13.33 -5.08 -6.49
C LEU A 191 14.42 -4.63 -5.51
N ALA A 192 14.16 -3.54 -4.82
CA ALA A 192 15.05 -3.06 -3.74
C ALA A 192 14.76 -3.82 -2.43
N LEU A 193 15.04 -5.13 -2.46
CA LEU A 193 14.92 -6.04 -1.33
C LEU A 193 16.30 -6.34 -0.77
N TYR A 194 16.46 -6.21 0.55
CA TYR A 194 17.73 -6.40 1.24
C TYR A 194 17.54 -7.34 2.42
N HIS A 195 18.35 -8.39 2.49
CA HIS A 195 18.55 -9.20 3.68
C HIS A 195 19.29 -8.36 4.72
N LEU A 196 18.78 -8.32 5.93
CA LEU A 196 19.34 -7.57 7.03
C LEU A 196 20.02 -8.46 8.06
N GLN A 197 19.44 -9.60 8.35
CA GLN A 197 19.92 -10.50 9.38
C GLN A 197 19.33 -11.89 9.19
N SER A 198 20.17 -12.93 9.25
CA SER A 198 19.73 -14.31 9.26
C SER A 198 19.07 -14.66 10.59
N GLY A 199 18.10 -15.54 10.56
CA GLY A 199 17.45 -16.06 11.75
C GLY A 199 16.03 -16.54 11.49
N ASP A 200 15.60 -17.45 12.34
CA ASP A 200 14.23 -17.95 12.34
C ASP A 200 13.50 -17.39 13.56
N ALA A 201 12.60 -16.44 13.37
CA ALA A 201 11.83 -15.85 14.47
C ALA A 201 10.84 -16.82 15.14
N ARG A 202 10.86 -18.11 14.76
CA ARG A 202 10.07 -19.18 15.39
C ARG A 202 10.81 -19.85 16.55
N SER A 203 12.07 -19.53 16.79
CA SER A 203 12.91 -20.10 17.85
C SER A 203 12.85 -19.26 19.13
#